data_897381cb6f16eb87cea99dd7959b5f65
#
_entry.id   897381cb6f16eb87cea99dd7959b5f65
#
_cell.length_a   1.000
_cell.length_b   1.000
_cell.length_c   1.000
_cell.angle_alpha   90.00
_cell.angle_beta   90.00
_cell.angle_gamma   90.00
#
_symmetry.space_group_name_H-M   'P 1'
#
loop_
_entity.id
_entity.type
_entity.pdbx_description
1 polymer ?
#
loop_
_entity_poly.entity_id
_entity_poly.type
_entity_poly.pdbx_seq_one_letter_code
_entity_poly.pdbx_strand_id
1 'polypeptide(L)'
;WGPETNQQISHVFHKVEKDFLITSGMIIPVKILDTIGGYPKNFFIDGIDIDICAKAKSKGFGIYCVKGCVLKQQFGSNLTFTFWGKTYPASNYNPQRLYGIFRNHIIIYRSTHSLAVLKLIKGYSVAFIRAILLFENNKINKLQAIARGVKDGILYKI
;
A
#
# COMPACT_ATOMS: atom_id res chain seq x y z
N TRP A 1 -19.83 23.76 12.20
CA TRP A 1 -18.36 23.57 12.11
C TRP A 1 -17.78 24.82 11.45
N GLY A 2 -17.42 25.81 12.27
CA GLY A 2 -16.86 27.08 11.82
C GLY A 2 -15.33 27.07 11.67
N PRO A 3 -14.74 28.06 11.02
CA PRO A 3 -13.28 28.12 10.80
C PRO A 3 -12.43 28.15 12.08
N GLU A 4 -12.99 28.50 13.22
CA GLU A 4 -12.28 28.55 14.51
C GLU A 4 -11.96 27.17 15.09
N THR A 5 -12.75 26.13 14.77
CA THR A 5 -12.50 24.76 15.23
C THR A 5 -11.26 24.13 14.57
N ASN A 6 -10.91 24.57 13.36
CA ASN A 6 -9.73 24.06 12.66
C ASN A 6 -8.39 24.58 13.22
N GLN A 7 -8.38 25.79 13.81
CA GLN A 7 -7.16 26.33 14.43
C GLN A 7 -6.88 25.69 15.80
N GLN A 8 -7.90 25.37 16.59
CA GLN A 8 -7.72 24.71 17.89
C GLN A 8 -7.21 23.28 17.76
N ILE A 9 -7.66 22.52 16.73
CA ILE A 9 -7.18 21.16 16.49
C ILE A 9 -5.70 21.13 16.06
N SER A 10 -5.22 22.18 15.38
CA SER A 10 -3.83 22.24 14.91
C SER A 10 -2.80 22.40 16.03
N HIS A 11 -3.19 22.91 17.19
CA HIS A 11 -2.31 23.09 18.34
C HIS A 11 -2.18 21.86 19.24
N VAL A 12 -3.12 20.90 19.15
CA VAL A 12 -3.19 19.74 20.06
C VAL A 12 -2.54 18.49 19.46
N PHE A 13 -2.47 18.38 18.13
CA PHE A 13 -1.97 17.17 17.47
C PHE A 13 -0.75 17.43 16.59
N HIS A 14 0.36 16.75 16.91
CA HIS A 14 1.52 16.72 16.02
C HIS A 14 1.19 15.91 14.76
N LYS A 15 1.22 16.58 13.61
CA LYS A 15 1.05 15.96 12.29
C LYS A 15 2.40 15.56 11.73
N VAL A 16 2.48 14.35 11.17
CA VAL A 16 3.65 13.88 10.44
C VAL A 16 3.23 13.52 9.03
N GLU A 17 3.80 14.18 8.05
CA GLU A 17 3.54 13.85 6.65
C GLU A 17 4.06 12.46 6.30
N LYS A 18 3.29 11.73 5.50
CA LYS A 18 3.59 10.37 5.04
C LYS A 18 3.34 10.26 3.54
N ASP A 19 4.01 9.28 2.92
CA ASP A 19 3.71 8.94 1.53
C ASP A 19 2.47 8.07 1.43
N PHE A 20 2.32 7.13 2.35
CA PHE A 20 1.20 6.21 2.40
C PHE A 20 0.73 6.01 3.83
N LEU A 21 -0.57 5.83 3.98
CA LEU A 21 -1.24 5.37 5.20
C LEU A 21 -2.21 4.26 4.84
N ILE A 22 -2.50 3.38 5.79
CA ILE A 22 -3.55 2.36 5.63
C ILE A 22 -4.93 3.02 5.75
N THR A 23 -5.93 2.49 5.06
CA THR A 23 -7.30 3.02 5.11
C THR A 23 -7.99 2.81 6.46
N SER A 24 -7.53 1.86 7.26
CA SER A 24 -8.05 1.64 8.62
C SER A 24 -7.78 2.86 9.51
N GLY A 25 -8.85 3.54 9.92
CA GLY A 25 -8.78 4.78 10.71
C GLY A 25 -8.41 6.03 9.90
N MET A 26 -8.39 5.96 8.56
CA MET A 26 -8.18 7.11 7.69
C MET A 26 -9.45 7.95 7.60
N ILE A 27 -9.29 9.26 7.68
CA ILE A 27 -10.35 10.23 7.45
C ILE A 27 -10.03 10.96 6.14
N ILE A 28 -10.95 10.90 5.18
CA ILE A 28 -10.80 11.53 3.87
C ILE A 28 -12.03 12.40 3.63
N PRO A 29 -11.87 13.71 3.37
CA PRO A 29 -12.99 14.55 2.93
C PRO A 29 -13.60 14.03 1.63
N VAL A 30 -14.93 13.95 1.54
CA VAL A 30 -15.63 13.41 0.36
C VAL A 30 -15.22 14.14 -0.92
N LYS A 31 -15.08 15.46 -0.88
CA LYS A 31 -14.60 16.26 -2.03
C LYS A 31 -13.22 15.82 -2.55
N ILE A 32 -12.32 15.42 -1.66
CA ILE A 32 -11.01 14.91 -2.07
C ILE A 32 -11.18 13.53 -2.70
N LEU A 33 -11.99 12.67 -2.10
CA LEU A 33 -12.27 11.34 -2.65
C LEU A 33 -12.85 11.44 -4.06
N ASP A 34 -13.79 12.35 -4.29
CA ASP A 34 -14.37 12.61 -5.61
C ASP A 34 -13.31 13.13 -6.60
N THR A 35 -12.46 14.08 -6.16
CA THR A 35 -11.39 14.66 -6.99
C THR A 35 -10.38 13.62 -7.46
N ILE A 36 -10.10 12.60 -6.66
CA ILE A 36 -9.17 11.52 -7.02
C ILE A 36 -9.84 10.35 -7.76
N GLY A 37 -11.14 10.43 -8.02
CA GLY A 37 -11.90 9.41 -8.73
C GLY A 37 -12.38 8.23 -7.89
N GLY A 38 -12.43 8.39 -6.56
CA GLY A 38 -12.93 7.40 -5.63
C GLY A 38 -12.02 6.18 -5.43
N TYR A 39 -12.59 5.14 -4.89
CA TYR A 39 -11.90 3.86 -4.68
C TYR A 39 -11.72 3.09 -5.99
N PRO A 40 -10.58 2.39 -6.17
CA PRO A 40 -10.33 1.63 -7.39
C PRO A 40 -11.24 0.40 -7.46
N LYS A 41 -12.21 0.41 -8.38
CA LYS A 41 -13.22 -0.66 -8.53
C LYS A 41 -12.63 -2.01 -8.95
N ASN A 42 -11.46 -1.99 -9.60
CA ASN A 42 -10.82 -3.16 -10.18
C ASN A 42 -9.74 -3.80 -9.29
N PHE A 43 -9.56 -3.29 -8.08
CA PHE A 43 -8.63 -3.86 -7.10
C PHE A 43 -9.42 -4.73 -6.12
N PHE A 44 -9.29 -6.04 -6.28
CA PHE A 44 -9.96 -6.98 -5.37
C PHE A 44 -9.28 -7.01 -4.00
N ILE A 45 -7.95 -6.98 -3.97
CA ILE A 45 -7.15 -7.03 -2.74
C ILE A 45 -5.82 -6.31 -2.96
N ASP A 46 -5.31 -5.70 -1.90
CA ASP A 46 -4.05 -4.97 -1.83
C ASP A 46 -3.92 -3.78 -2.83
N GLY A 47 -3.28 -2.73 -2.39
CA GLY A 47 -3.02 -1.54 -3.19
C GLY A 47 -4.07 -0.44 -3.10
N ILE A 48 -5.24 -0.67 -2.50
CA ILE A 48 -6.30 0.34 -2.35
C ILE A 48 -5.78 1.55 -1.56
N ASP A 49 -5.12 1.29 -0.43
CA ASP A 49 -4.52 2.32 0.43
C ASP A 49 -3.50 3.16 -0.33
N ILE A 50 -2.65 2.47 -1.10
CA ILE A 50 -1.58 3.08 -1.88
C ILE A 50 -2.15 3.90 -3.04
N ASP A 51 -3.19 3.39 -3.72
CA ASP A 51 -3.87 4.09 -4.83
C ASP A 51 -4.44 5.43 -4.38
N ILE A 52 -5.23 5.41 -3.28
CA ILE A 52 -5.82 6.61 -2.71
C ILE A 52 -4.74 7.63 -2.32
N CYS A 53 -3.71 7.18 -1.61
CA CYS A 53 -2.63 8.04 -1.19
C CYS A 53 -1.84 8.61 -2.38
N ALA A 54 -1.48 7.78 -3.35
CA ALA A 54 -0.72 8.20 -4.52
C ALA A 54 -1.51 9.20 -5.38
N LYS A 55 -2.80 8.94 -5.60
CA LYS A 55 -3.69 9.86 -6.34
C LYS A 55 -3.90 11.17 -5.59
N ALA A 56 -4.09 11.15 -4.27
CA ALA A 56 -4.21 12.36 -3.48
C ALA A 56 -2.93 13.21 -3.61
N LYS A 57 -1.75 12.61 -3.45
CA LYS A 57 -0.48 13.33 -3.60
C LYS A 57 -0.27 13.85 -5.03
N SER A 58 -0.65 13.10 -6.06
CA SER A 58 -0.55 13.56 -7.47
C SER A 58 -1.43 14.77 -7.76
N LYS A 59 -2.47 15.01 -6.96
CA LYS A 59 -3.34 16.20 -7.00
C LYS A 59 -2.92 17.31 -6.02
N GLY A 60 -1.77 17.17 -5.37
CA GLY A 60 -1.23 18.18 -4.43
C GLY A 60 -1.78 18.09 -3.01
N PHE A 61 -2.56 17.06 -2.65
CA PHE A 61 -3.04 16.89 -1.29
C PHE A 61 -1.98 16.24 -0.39
N GLY A 62 -1.80 16.79 0.81
CA GLY A 62 -0.93 16.21 1.84
C GLY A 62 -1.60 15.05 2.57
N ILE A 63 -0.80 14.09 3.01
CA ILE A 63 -1.23 12.93 3.79
C ILE A 63 -0.53 13.00 5.14
N TYR A 64 -1.31 12.99 6.22
CA TYR A 64 -0.80 13.23 7.55
C TYR A 64 -1.21 12.13 8.53
N CYS A 65 -0.24 11.62 9.27
CA CYS A 65 -0.49 10.81 10.45
C CYS A 65 -0.58 11.72 11.67
N VAL A 66 -1.65 11.59 12.45
CA VAL A 66 -1.86 12.34 13.69
C VAL A 66 -1.29 11.53 14.85
N LYS A 67 -0.29 12.09 15.54
CA LYS A 67 0.28 11.46 16.74
C LYS A 67 -0.74 11.53 17.89
N GLY A 68 -0.77 10.48 18.71
CA GLY A 68 -1.67 10.38 19.85
C GLY A 68 -3.01 9.70 19.58
N CYS A 69 -3.40 9.55 18.31
CA CYS A 69 -4.57 8.75 17.90
C CYS A 69 -4.09 7.33 17.57
N VAL A 70 -4.33 6.38 18.44
CA VAL A 70 -3.90 4.99 18.26
C VAL A 70 -5.11 4.10 18.02
N LEU A 71 -5.15 3.51 16.82
CA LEU A 71 -6.10 2.45 16.49
C LEU A 71 -5.45 1.09 16.74
N LYS A 72 -6.01 0.32 17.66
CA LYS A 72 -5.57 -1.07 17.89
C LYS A 72 -6.15 -1.94 16.76
N GLN A 73 -5.29 -2.41 15.87
CA GLN A 73 -5.67 -3.28 14.77
C GLN A 73 -4.92 -4.61 14.89
N GLN A 74 -5.66 -5.70 14.74
CA GLN A 74 -5.08 -7.03 14.68
C GLN A 74 -4.81 -7.38 13.21
N PHE A 75 -3.54 -7.37 12.84
CA PHE A 75 -3.10 -7.96 11.57
C PHE A 75 -3.06 -9.48 11.74
N GLY A 76 -3.44 -10.23 10.70
CA GLY A 76 -3.43 -11.69 10.75
C GLY A 76 -2.12 -12.29 11.29
N SER A 77 -1.97 -13.60 11.30
CA SER A 77 -0.79 -14.28 11.85
C SER A 77 0.50 -13.80 11.18
N ASN A 78 1.34 -13.12 11.95
CA ASN A 78 2.71 -12.78 11.54
C ASN A 78 3.54 -14.06 11.52
N LEU A 79 3.73 -14.64 10.34
CA LEU A 79 4.69 -15.72 10.17
C LEU A 79 6.09 -15.11 10.17
N THR A 80 6.99 -15.75 10.92
CA THR A 80 8.39 -15.37 10.93
C THR A 80 9.26 -16.59 10.65
N PHE A 81 10.36 -16.39 9.94
CA PHE A 81 11.40 -17.40 9.76
C PHE A 81 12.68 -16.97 10.44
N THR A 82 13.33 -17.91 11.11
CA THR A 82 14.65 -17.68 11.67
C THR A 82 15.70 -18.33 10.78
N PHE A 83 16.66 -17.54 10.29
CA PHE A 83 17.77 -17.99 9.47
C PHE A 83 19.07 -17.36 9.98
N TRP A 84 20.05 -18.18 10.31
CA TRP A 84 21.32 -17.77 10.92
C TRP A 84 21.13 -16.83 12.12
N GLY A 85 20.22 -17.17 13.05
CA GLY A 85 19.95 -16.41 14.25
C GLY A 85 19.21 -15.07 14.05
N LYS A 86 18.84 -14.73 12.79
CA LYS A 86 18.05 -13.55 12.47
C LYS A 86 16.63 -13.95 12.08
N THR A 87 15.64 -13.26 12.66
CA THR A 87 14.23 -13.48 12.37
C THR A 87 13.78 -12.55 11.22
N TYR A 88 13.18 -13.14 10.20
CA TYR A 88 12.64 -12.44 9.03
C TYR A 88 11.12 -12.58 8.98
N PRO A 89 10.38 -11.52 8.71
CA PRO A 89 8.95 -11.64 8.46
C PRO A 89 8.69 -12.40 7.17
N ALA A 90 7.74 -13.32 7.21
CA ALA A 90 7.28 -14.04 6.03
C ALA A 90 5.79 -13.88 5.90
N SER A 91 5.36 -13.45 4.75
CA SER A 91 3.93 -13.30 4.48
C SER A 91 3.31 -14.60 4.00
N ASN A 92 4.09 -15.48 3.39
CA ASN A 92 3.67 -16.73 2.77
C ASN A 92 2.35 -16.60 1.98
N TYR A 93 2.20 -15.49 1.25
CA TYR A 93 0.99 -15.20 0.49
C TYR A 93 0.76 -16.25 -0.59
N ASN A 94 -0.52 -16.52 -0.84
CA ASN A 94 -0.89 -17.38 -1.96
C ASN A 94 -0.58 -16.69 -3.31
N PRO A 95 -0.47 -17.48 -4.41
CA PRO A 95 -0.14 -16.93 -5.72
C PRO A 95 -1.11 -15.84 -6.20
N GLN A 96 -2.40 -15.99 -5.91
CA GLN A 96 -3.42 -15.02 -6.33
C GLN A 96 -3.23 -13.65 -5.67
N ARG A 97 -2.86 -13.62 -4.39
CA ARG A 97 -2.57 -12.38 -3.68
C ARG A 97 -1.30 -11.72 -4.21
N LEU A 98 -0.24 -12.48 -4.46
CA LEU A 98 0.98 -11.96 -5.07
C LEU A 98 0.72 -11.37 -6.45
N TYR A 99 -0.07 -12.04 -7.29
CA TYR A 99 -0.53 -11.49 -8.56
C TYR A 99 -1.21 -10.13 -8.37
N GLY A 100 -2.17 -10.03 -7.44
CA GLY A 100 -2.90 -8.79 -7.16
C GLY A 100 -1.98 -7.65 -6.71
N ILE A 101 -1.06 -7.92 -5.78
CA ILE A 101 -0.10 -6.94 -5.28
C ILE A 101 0.71 -6.36 -6.45
N PHE A 102 1.36 -7.18 -7.24
CA PHE A 102 2.24 -6.70 -8.30
C PHE A 102 1.47 -6.01 -9.42
N ARG A 103 0.32 -6.57 -9.84
CA ARG A 103 -0.55 -5.95 -10.83
C ARG A 103 -1.01 -4.55 -10.41
N ASN A 104 -1.57 -4.44 -9.22
CA ASN A 104 -2.15 -3.20 -8.74
C ASN A 104 -1.10 -2.11 -8.52
N HIS A 105 0.06 -2.44 -7.96
CA HIS A 105 1.14 -1.48 -7.78
C HIS A 105 1.70 -0.94 -9.11
N ILE A 106 1.80 -1.79 -10.14
CA ILE A 106 2.20 -1.33 -11.49
C ILE A 106 1.15 -0.38 -12.08
N ILE A 107 -0.14 -0.70 -11.95
CA ILE A 107 -1.24 0.18 -12.40
C ILE A 107 -1.16 1.53 -11.69
N ILE A 108 -0.99 1.54 -10.36
CA ILE A 108 -0.88 2.76 -9.58
C ILE A 108 0.32 3.60 -10.03
N TYR A 109 1.49 2.96 -10.20
CA TYR A 109 2.67 3.67 -10.69
C TYR A 109 2.43 4.31 -12.05
N ARG A 110 1.84 3.58 -12.99
CA ARG A 110 1.57 4.08 -14.35
C ARG A 110 0.56 5.23 -14.37
N SER A 111 -0.41 5.22 -13.45
CA SER A 111 -1.45 6.28 -13.37
C SER A 111 -0.97 7.53 -12.63
N THR A 112 -0.03 7.40 -11.70
CA THR A 112 0.39 8.51 -10.82
C THR A 112 1.83 8.97 -11.04
N HIS A 113 2.66 8.17 -11.71
CA HIS A 113 4.11 8.35 -11.85
C HIS A 113 4.85 8.61 -10.53
N SER A 114 4.31 8.12 -9.41
CA SER A 114 4.82 8.36 -8.08
C SER A 114 6.13 7.61 -7.82
N LEU A 115 7.20 8.37 -7.50
CA LEU A 115 8.48 7.78 -7.11
C LEU A 115 8.38 6.97 -5.80
N ALA A 116 7.47 7.33 -4.89
CA ALA A 116 7.21 6.58 -3.68
C ALA A 116 6.64 5.20 -3.99
N VAL A 117 5.69 5.11 -4.95
CA VAL A 117 5.17 3.83 -5.44
C VAL A 117 6.27 3.00 -6.10
N LEU A 118 7.13 3.61 -6.91
CA LEU A 118 8.25 2.90 -7.54
C LEU A 118 9.22 2.31 -6.52
N LYS A 119 9.57 3.07 -5.48
CA LYS A 119 10.40 2.58 -4.37
C LYS A 119 9.75 1.41 -3.64
N LEU A 120 8.44 1.48 -3.42
CA LEU A 120 7.66 0.42 -2.79
C LEU A 120 7.64 -0.84 -3.65
N ILE A 121 7.43 -0.74 -4.96
CA ILE A 121 7.50 -1.87 -5.90
C ILE A 121 8.87 -2.56 -5.81
N LYS A 122 9.96 -1.78 -5.87
CA LYS A 122 11.33 -2.32 -5.75
C LYS A 122 11.52 -3.06 -4.42
N GLY A 123 11.10 -2.44 -3.30
CA GLY A 123 11.19 -3.04 -1.98
C GLY A 123 10.43 -4.36 -1.88
N TYR A 124 9.20 -4.39 -2.35
CA TYR A 124 8.37 -5.60 -2.37
C TYR A 124 8.95 -6.67 -3.28
N SER A 125 9.45 -6.31 -4.47
CA SER A 125 10.07 -7.27 -5.38
C SER A 125 11.24 -7.99 -4.70
N VAL A 126 12.15 -7.25 -4.10
CA VAL A 126 13.30 -7.84 -3.40
C VAL A 126 12.86 -8.70 -2.22
N ALA A 127 11.95 -8.19 -1.38
CA ALA A 127 11.49 -8.90 -0.18
C ALA A 127 10.75 -10.20 -0.53
N PHE A 128 9.77 -10.14 -1.44
CA PHE A 128 8.99 -11.33 -1.79
C PHE A 128 9.79 -12.36 -2.58
N ILE A 129 10.58 -11.93 -3.57
CA ILE A 129 11.41 -12.88 -4.34
C ILE A 129 12.39 -13.59 -3.41
N ARG A 130 13.05 -12.85 -2.52
CA ARG A 130 13.97 -13.45 -1.54
C ARG A 130 13.25 -14.42 -0.61
N ALA A 131 12.08 -14.05 -0.06
CA ALA A 131 11.30 -14.91 0.82
C ALA A 131 10.85 -16.20 0.10
N ILE A 132 10.34 -16.07 -1.12
CA ILE A 132 9.89 -17.20 -1.94
C ILE A 132 11.06 -18.14 -2.22
N LEU A 133 12.20 -17.63 -2.66
CA LEU A 133 13.35 -18.46 -3.04
C LEU A 133 13.96 -19.19 -1.85
N LEU A 134 14.04 -18.55 -0.69
CA LEU A 134 14.74 -19.10 0.46
C LEU A 134 13.83 -19.93 1.39
N PHE A 135 12.58 -19.49 1.62
CA PHE A 135 11.80 -19.96 2.75
C PHE A 135 10.40 -20.49 2.42
N GLU A 136 9.81 -20.08 1.30
CA GLU A 136 8.41 -20.40 1.04
C GLU A 136 8.25 -21.65 0.16
N ASN A 137 7.07 -22.28 0.29
CA ASN A 137 6.66 -23.38 -0.57
C ASN A 137 6.00 -22.85 -1.85
N ASN A 138 5.79 -23.78 -2.82
CA ASN A 138 5.10 -23.47 -4.09
C ASN A 138 5.76 -22.34 -4.91
N LYS A 139 7.09 -22.35 -4.92
CA LYS A 139 7.93 -21.27 -5.47
C LYS A 139 7.60 -20.93 -6.93
N ILE A 140 7.47 -21.95 -7.77
CA ILE A 140 7.21 -21.78 -9.20
C ILE A 140 5.90 -21.04 -9.43
N ASN A 141 4.80 -21.48 -8.82
CA ASN A 141 3.50 -20.85 -8.99
C ASN A 141 3.46 -19.41 -8.46
N LYS A 142 4.19 -19.14 -7.38
CA LYS A 142 4.32 -17.77 -6.82
C LYS A 142 5.09 -16.85 -7.76
N LEU A 143 6.21 -17.30 -8.30
CA LEU A 143 6.98 -16.49 -9.25
C LEU A 143 6.22 -16.28 -10.56
N GLN A 144 5.50 -17.29 -11.06
CA GLN A 144 4.62 -17.16 -12.23
C GLN A 144 3.48 -16.16 -11.97
N ALA A 145 2.89 -16.16 -10.76
CA ALA A 145 1.86 -15.23 -10.38
C ALA A 145 2.38 -13.79 -10.36
N ILE A 146 3.58 -13.56 -9.82
CA ILE A 146 4.25 -12.26 -9.86
C ILE A 146 4.47 -11.81 -11.29
N ALA A 147 5.04 -12.65 -12.15
CA ALA A 147 5.32 -12.34 -13.54
C ALA A 147 4.03 -11.99 -14.31
N ARG A 148 2.95 -12.76 -14.12
CA ARG A 148 1.63 -12.45 -14.69
C ARG A 148 1.08 -11.14 -14.17
N GLY A 149 1.18 -10.88 -12.86
CA GLY A 149 0.73 -9.62 -12.27
C GLY A 149 1.44 -8.40 -12.86
N VAL A 150 2.76 -8.47 -13.01
CA VAL A 150 3.55 -7.42 -13.66
C VAL A 150 3.10 -7.23 -15.11
N LYS A 151 3.01 -8.31 -15.90
CA LYS A 151 2.55 -8.25 -17.30
C LYS A 151 1.18 -7.59 -17.42
N ASP A 152 0.21 -8.07 -16.65
CA ASP A 152 -1.17 -7.57 -16.72
C ASP A 152 -1.28 -6.13 -16.20
N GLY A 153 -0.46 -5.75 -15.21
CA GLY A 153 -0.33 -4.37 -14.76
C GLY A 153 0.22 -3.43 -15.84
N ILE A 154 1.20 -3.90 -16.64
CA ILE A 154 1.75 -3.14 -17.76
C ILE A 154 0.74 -3.01 -18.90
N LEU A 155 0.00 -4.05 -19.19
CA LEU A 155 -0.97 -4.09 -20.30
C LEU A 155 -2.33 -3.47 -19.93
N TYR A 156 -2.55 -3.16 -18.64
CA TYR A 156 -3.81 -2.58 -18.20
C TYR A 156 -4.08 -1.23 -18.88
N LYS A 157 -5.29 -1.04 -19.39
CA LYS A 157 -5.74 0.24 -19.96
C LYS A 157 -6.12 1.17 -18.80
N ILE A 158 -5.39 2.26 -18.66
CA ILE A 158 -5.62 3.32 -17.66
C ILE A 158 -6.64 4.31 -18.21
#